data_8c338ad60b2e9a3d0dc6f480e113c40c
#
_entry.id   8c338ad60b2e9a3d0dc6f480e113c40c
#
_cell.length_a   1.000
_cell.length_b   1.000
_cell.length_c   1.000
_cell.angle_alpha   90.00
_cell.angle_beta   90.00
_cell.angle_gamma   90.00
#
_symmetry.space_group_name_H-M   'P 1'
#
loop_
_entity.id
_entity.type
_entity.pdbx_description
1 polymer ?
#
loop_
_entity_poly.entity_id
_entity_poly.type
_entity_poly.pdbx_seq_one_letter_code
_entity_poly.pdbx_strand_id
1 'polypeptide(L)'
;HRGMRLITTAELDTDTSVVKYVSRVENTGSSALNLNYLNAASLPLPTTVSKIKTFEGRWSAEFQTKDHDLFFGSYVRENRRGKTSHDTFPGLIAFPQHTGELLGECFGFHLGASANHKLRAELMADGRSYVQFGELLFPGEVVLQSGDSYTSPVLYVGYGDQGFSSLSQQFHNFIRSKVLSHSAESKPRPVHYNTWEGIYFDHDEDTLKALANKVAPLGIERFVLDDGWFKGRRHDKAGLGDWFVDETIYPQGLDGLIDHVTGLGMEFGIWFEPEMVNPDSDLYRAHPEWALQTENNPHVPFRNQYVLDLTNPEVVEYLYKVITDVLKAYPKISYIKWDMNRDVNHPGNLQGKPAMHGQMAALYGLIDRVKAAHSGVEIESCCSGGGRVDLGILPHTDRFWTSDSNDALDRLYIQRGCSYFFPSEVMGAHVGPRDCHITGRNLPIEIRSAVALFGHMGIEMDPRELTEHEQKVLTDAISLYKKYRHITHGGDLFRMDDDGMNVKFGYVSKDKQEGIFAYNSVTETVRTTPNRFYFAGLDANKQYTIERVWPEKLKEYTPSILQQTEGHVFSGEVLMQYGMQLPVLFPQTALIYTVKAL
;
A
#
# COMPACT_ATOMS: atom_id res chain seq x y z
N HIS A 1 -21.80 28.67 18.84
CA HIS A 1 -22.99 28.08 19.41
C HIS A 1 -22.86 27.97 20.94
N ARG A 2 -23.91 28.32 21.67
CA ARG A 2 -23.92 28.10 23.11
C ARG A 2 -23.93 26.60 23.36
N GLY A 3 -22.92 26.09 24.11
CA GLY A 3 -22.83 24.69 24.48
C GLY A 3 -21.92 23.81 23.58
N MET A 4 -21.11 24.40 22.70
CA MET A 4 -20.12 23.68 21.91
C MET A 4 -18.86 24.52 21.75
N ARG A 5 -17.69 23.88 21.90
CA ARG A 5 -16.38 24.46 21.64
C ARG A 5 -15.67 23.68 20.53
N LEU A 6 -15.25 24.35 19.47
CA LEU A 6 -14.42 23.79 18.42
C LEU A 6 -12.99 24.29 18.57
N ILE A 7 -12.04 23.38 18.53
CA ILE A 7 -10.61 23.65 18.60
C ILE A 7 -9.98 23.01 17.37
N THR A 8 -9.31 23.82 16.54
CA THR A 8 -8.51 23.31 15.41
C THR A 8 -7.05 23.56 15.70
N THR A 9 -6.24 22.52 15.59
CA THR A 9 -4.79 22.58 15.80
C THR A 9 -4.09 22.33 14.47
N ALA A 10 -3.09 23.15 14.18
CA ALA A 10 -2.16 22.95 13.06
C ALA A 10 -0.76 22.75 13.63
N GLU A 11 -0.07 21.70 13.21
CA GLU A 11 1.30 21.37 13.61
C GLU A 11 2.16 21.20 12.37
N LEU A 12 3.21 21.98 12.25
CA LEU A 12 4.20 21.88 11.17
C LEU A 12 5.34 20.96 11.62
N ASP A 13 5.56 19.87 10.89
CA ASP A 13 6.82 19.13 10.99
C ASP A 13 7.92 19.88 10.21
N THR A 14 8.85 20.47 10.93
CA THR A 14 9.89 21.34 10.35
C THR A 14 10.93 20.60 9.53
N ASP A 15 11.10 19.29 9.76
CA ASP A 15 12.10 18.47 9.05
C ASP A 15 11.61 18.07 7.66
N THR A 16 10.30 17.85 7.53
CA THR A 16 9.69 17.35 6.29
C THR A 16 8.73 18.34 5.63
N SER A 17 8.41 19.45 6.32
CA SER A 17 7.44 20.45 5.88
C SER A 17 6.00 19.94 5.70
N VAL A 18 5.65 18.80 6.30
CA VAL A 18 4.28 18.30 6.34
C VAL A 18 3.54 18.98 7.49
N VAL A 19 2.32 19.47 7.21
CA VAL A 19 1.43 20.07 8.23
C VAL A 19 0.36 19.06 8.60
N LYS A 20 0.14 18.86 9.90
CA LYS A 20 -0.95 18.05 10.45
C LYS A 20 -2.06 18.96 10.96
N TYR A 21 -3.30 18.73 10.55
CA TYR A 21 -4.48 19.40 11.06
C TYR A 21 -5.37 18.41 11.80
N VAL A 22 -5.87 18.84 12.97
CA VAL A 22 -6.83 18.09 13.79
C VAL A 22 -7.86 19.07 14.33
N SER A 23 -9.13 18.70 14.26
CA SER A 23 -10.22 19.43 14.92
C SER A 23 -10.82 18.59 16.05
N ARG A 24 -11.03 19.24 17.19
CA ARG A 24 -11.70 18.67 18.35
C ARG A 24 -12.96 19.47 18.69
N VAL A 25 -14.07 18.77 18.82
CA VAL A 25 -15.31 19.37 19.31
C VAL A 25 -15.58 18.89 20.74
N GLU A 26 -15.92 19.83 21.63
CA GLU A 26 -16.26 19.58 23.03
C GLU A 26 -17.72 19.99 23.24
N ASN A 27 -18.51 19.15 23.90
CA ASN A 27 -19.83 19.51 24.38
C ASN A 27 -19.72 20.22 25.73
N THR A 28 -19.81 21.54 25.70
CA THR A 28 -19.78 22.40 26.90
C THR A 28 -21.21 22.75 27.42
N GLY A 29 -22.23 22.21 26.75
CA GLY A 29 -23.64 22.38 27.12
C GLY A 29 -24.15 21.30 28.05
N SER A 30 -25.41 21.37 28.40
CA SER A 30 -26.08 20.38 29.25
C SER A 30 -26.84 19.28 28.50
N SER A 31 -27.04 19.46 27.18
CA SER A 31 -27.74 18.50 26.34
C SER A 31 -26.78 17.71 25.47
N ALA A 32 -27.11 16.44 25.20
CA ALA A 32 -26.32 15.60 24.28
C ALA A 32 -26.23 16.19 22.86
N LEU A 33 -25.07 16.07 22.24
CA LEU A 33 -24.80 16.47 20.87
C LEU A 33 -24.62 15.23 19.98
N ASN A 34 -25.46 15.08 18.95
CA ASN A 34 -25.25 14.12 17.87
C ASN A 34 -24.24 14.70 16.87
N LEU A 35 -23.12 14.03 16.71
CA LEU A 35 -22.09 14.41 15.74
C LEU A 35 -22.20 13.53 14.49
N ASN A 36 -22.56 14.14 13.36
CA ASN A 36 -22.69 13.41 12.09
C ASN A 36 -21.47 13.62 11.18
N TYR A 37 -20.71 14.69 11.38
CA TYR A 37 -19.56 15.04 10.59
C TYR A 37 -18.70 16.11 11.28
N LEU A 38 -17.39 15.93 11.22
CA LEU A 38 -16.42 16.95 11.62
C LEU A 38 -15.25 16.94 10.62
N ASN A 39 -15.01 18.08 9.96
CA ASN A 39 -13.78 18.24 9.18
C ASN A 39 -12.57 18.33 10.11
N ALA A 40 -11.48 17.66 9.74
CA ALA A 40 -10.19 17.88 10.36
C ALA A 40 -9.70 19.33 10.14
N ALA A 41 -9.94 19.84 8.92
CA ALA A 41 -9.77 21.25 8.58
C ALA A 41 -10.62 21.64 7.38
N SER A 42 -10.84 22.95 7.23
CA SER A 42 -11.35 23.59 6.01
C SER A 42 -10.28 24.54 5.51
N LEU A 43 -9.59 24.18 4.43
CA LEU A 43 -8.38 24.87 3.99
C LEU A 43 -8.62 25.59 2.67
N PRO A 44 -8.36 26.91 2.60
CA PRO A 44 -8.46 27.66 1.36
C PRO A 44 -7.36 27.20 0.40
N LEU A 45 -7.67 27.19 -0.89
CA LEU A 45 -6.72 26.97 -1.96
C LEU A 45 -6.30 28.31 -2.58
N PRO A 46 -5.05 28.45 -3.05
CA PRO A 46 -4.63 29.59 -3.84
C PRO A 46 -5.47 29.76 -5.11
N THR A 47 -5.66 30.99 -5.57
CA THR A 47 -6.44 31.31 -6.77
C THR A 47 -5.83 30.77 -8.07
N THR A 48 -4.56 30.38 -8.03
CA THR A 48 -3.85 29.72 -9.14
C THR A 48 -4.28 28.28 -9.35
N VAL A 49 -4.83 27.64 -8.31
CA VAL A 49 -5.30 26.24 -8.38
C VAL A 49 -6.55 26.16 -9.23
N SER A 50 -6.50 25.34 -10.26
CA SER A 50 -7.59 25.12 -11.22
C SER A 50 -7.96 23.66 -11.42
N LYS A 51 -7.16 22.73 -10.87
CA LYS A 51 -7.34 21.29 -11.02
C LYS A 51 -7.18 20.55 -9.71
N ILE A 52 -7.80 19.37 -9.66
CA ILE A 52 -7.59 18.37 -8.62
C ILE A 52 -7.24 17.02 -9.25
N LYS A 53 -6.28 16.30 -8.65
CA LYS A 53 -5.98 14.90 -8.94
C LYS A 53 -6.58 14.02 -7.87
N THR A 54 -7.36 13.02 -8.28
CA THR A 54 -8.02 12.04 -7.42
C THR A 54 -7.49 10.65 -7.69
N PHE A 55 -7.73 9.74 -6.76
CA PHE A 55 -7.30 8.35 -6.82
C PHE A 55 -8.56 7.48 -6.80
N GLU A 56 -8.80 6.83 -7.91
CA GLU A 56 -9.98 6.00 -8.14
C GLU A 56 -9.55 4.53 -8.27
N GLY A 57 -10.47 3.66 -8.61
CA GLY A 57 -10.15 2.28 -8.91
C GLY A 57 -11.21 1.29 -8.47
N ARG A 58 -10.77 0.09 -8.28
CA ARG A 58 -11.53 -1.06 -7.78
C ARG A 58 -10.56 -2.09 -7.21
N TRP A 59 -11.05 -3.15 -6.64
CA TRP A 59 -10.25 -4.32 -6.31
C TRP A 59 -9.37 -4.75 -7.50
N SER A 60 -8.10 -4.96 -7.26
CA SER A 60 -7.06 -5.31 -8.26
C SER A 60 -6.84 -4.26 -9.36
N ALA A 61 -7.26 -3.02 -9.16
CA ALA A 61 -6.95 -1.87 -10.00
C ALA A 61 -7.04 -0.57 -9.16
N GLU A 62 -6.37 -0.58 -8.02
CA GLU A 62 -6.33 0.51 -7.04
C GLU A 62 -5.49 1.70 -7.56
N PHE A 63 -5.64 2.86 -6.93
CA PHE A 63 -4.81 4.06 -7.13
C PHE A 63 -4.75 4.62 -8.55
N GLN A 64 -5.78 4.42 -9.36
CA GLN A 64 -5.85 5.00 -10.69
C GLN A 64 -6.03 6.52 -10.58
N THR A 65 -5.06 7.28 -11.07
CA THR A 65 -5.10 8.74 -10.97
C THR A 65 -5.99 9.35 -12.04
N LYS A 66 -6.77 10.39 -11.66
CA LYS A 66 -7.61 11.13 -12.57
C LYS A 66 -7.59 12.62 -12.24
N ASP A 67 -7.38 13.44 -13.26
CA ASP A 67 -7.39 14.89 -13.14
C ASP A 67 -8.79 15.44 -13.49
N HIS A 68 -9.27 16.36 -12.67
CA HIS A 68 -10.53 17.08 -12.86
C HIS A 68 -10.26 18.58 -12.80
N ASP A 69 -10.94 19.34 -13.64
CA ASP A 69 -10.98 20.78 -13.50
C ASP A 69 -11.83 21.17 -12.28
N LEU A 70 -11.39 22.16 -11.51
CA LEU A 70 -12.26 22.80 -10.53
C LEU A 70 -13.33 23.60 -11.25
N PHE A 71 -14.58 23.27 -11.00
CA PHE A 71 -15.75 23.92 -11.58
C PHE A 71 -16.56 24.62 -10.50
N PHE A 72 -17.38 25.58 -10.90
CA PHE A 72 -18.32 26.22 -10.00
C PHE A 72 -19.26 25.19 -9.37
N GLY A 73 -19.12 25.00 -8.07
CA GLY A 73 -19.77 23.94 -7.31
C GLY A 73 -18.75 23.06 -6.57
N SER A 74 -19.14 21.84 -6.25
CA SER A 74 -18.36 20.94 -5.39
C SER A 74 -18.07 19.61 -6.05
N TYR A 75 -16.80 19.18 -6.02
CA TYR A 75 -16.43 17.77 -6.12
C TYR A 75 -16.55 17.14 -4.71
N VAL A 76 -17.34 16.08 -4.57
CA VAL A 76 -17.53 15.38 -3.29
C VAL A 76 -17.37 13.88 -3.49
N ARG A 77 -16.58 13.25 -2.61
CA ARG A 77 -16.50 11.80 -2.51
C ARG A 77 -16.79 11.38 -1.08
N GLU A 78 -17.66 10.37 -0.94
CA GLU A 78 -18.00 9.76 0.34
C GLU A 78 -17.69 8.28 0.30
N ASN A 79 -17.02 7.78 1.31
CA ASN A 79 -16.80 6.36 1.56
C ASN A 79 -17.64 5.91 2.75
N ARG A 80 -18.43 4.83 2.57
CA ARG A 80 -19.29 4.23 3.59
C ARG A 80 -19.06 2.72 3.72
N ARG A 81 -17.82 2.26 3.48
CA ARG A 81 -17.48 0.83 3.43
C ARG A 81 -16.89 0.30 4.73
N GLY A 82 -16.75 1.14 5.78
CA GLY A 82 -16.16 0.77 7.06
C GLY A 82 -14.66 0.51 7.02
N LYS A 83 -14.00 0.85 5.93
CA LYS A 83 -12.55 0.75 5.69
C LYS A 83 -12.13 1.84 4.71
N THR A 84 -10.82 1.96 4.38
CA THR A 84 -10.30 2.98 3.47
C THR A 84 -10.90 2.90 2.06
N SER A 85 -11.15 1.70 1.53
CA SER A 85 -11.76 1.45 0.22
C SER A 85 -10.79 1.45 -0.97
N HIS A 86 -11.10 0.62 -1.99
CA HIS A 86 -10.33 0.55 -3.24
C HIS A 86 -10.66 1.70 -4.20
N ASP A 87 -11.87 2.24 -4.13
CA ASP A 87 -12.42 3.18 -5.11
C ASP A 87 -12.52 4.61 -4.58
N THR A 88 -12.32 4.82 -3.28
CA THR A 88 -12.45 6.13 -2.64
C THR A 88 -11.27 6.36 -1.69
N PHE A 89 -10.09 6.55 -2.24
CA PHE A 89 -8.90 6.86 -1.45
C PHE A 89 -9.05 8.21 -0.73
N PRO A 90 -8.66 8.33 0.56
CA PRO A 90 -8.83 9.54 1.37
C PRO A 90 -7.74 10.59 1.10
N GLY A 91 -7.39 10.79 -0.16
CA GLY A 91 -6.37 11.75 -0.58
C GLY A 91 -6.76 12.48 -1.87
N LEU A 92 -6.17 13.66 -2.04
CA LEU A 92 -6.38 14.54 -3.19
C LEU A 92 -5.15 15.43 -3.36
N ILE A 93 -4.82 15.80 -4.60
CA ILE A 93 -3.80 16.82 -4.90
C ILE A 93 -4.48 17.95 -5.68
N ALA A 94 -4.35 19.18 -5.18
CA ALA A 94 -4.83 20.38 -5.84
C ALA A 94 -3.66 21.12 -6.51
N PHE A 95 -3.83 21.60 -7.76
CA PHE A 95 -2.72 22.14 -8.54
C PHE A 95 -3.14 23.09 -9.66
N PRO A 96 -2.27 24.01 -10.12
CA PRO A 96 -2.45 24.83 -11.30
C PRO A 96 -2.43 24.01 -12.61
N GLN A 97 -3.00 24.57 -13.69
CA GLN A 97 -3.14 23.94 -15.02
C GLN A 97 -1.85 23.33 -15.59
N HIS A 98 -0.69 23.95 -15.33
CA HIS A 98 0.58 23.57 -15.95
C HIS A 98 1.51 22.77 -15.04
N THR A 99 0.99 22.24 -13.95
CA THR A 99 1.77 21.39 -13.05
C THR A 99 1.94 20.00 -13.65
N GLY A 100 3.17 19.50 -13.66
CA GLY A 100 3.58 18.17 -14.08
C GLY A 100 4.31 17.42 -12.97
N GLU A 101 4.96 16.33 -13.33
CA GLU A 101 5.71 15.51 -12.35
C GLU A 101 6.95 16.22 -11.78
N LEU A 102 7.60 17.08 -12.59
CA LEU A 102 8.87 17.73 -12.26
C LEU A 102 8.79 19.28 -12.30
N LEU A 103 7.62 19.85 -12.45
CA LEU A 103 7.42 21.28 -12.62
C LEU A 103 6.10 21.75 -12.02
N GLY A 104 6.09 22.95 -11.44
CA GLY A 104 4.89 23.63 -10.97
C GLY A 104 4.57 23.36 -9.51
N GLU A 105 3.60 24.10 -9.00
CA GLU A 105 3.13 23.99 -7.61
C GLU A 105 2.05 22.93 -7.46
N CYS A 106 1.98 22.29 -6.31
CA CYS A 106 0.87 21.40 -5.95
C CYS A 106 0.71 21.29 -4.43
N PHE A 107 -0.52 20.98 -4.01
CA PHE A 107 -0.92 20.84 -2.61
C PHE A 107 -1.52 19.46 -2.42
N GLY A 108 -0.90 18.61 -1.61
CA GLY A 108 -1.37 17.27 -1.31
C GLY A 108 -2.10 17.21 0.02
N PHE A 109 -3.20 16.48 0.06
CA PHE A 109 -4.04 16.28 1.24
C PHE A 109 -4.30 14.79 1.42
N HIS A 110 -4.08 14.27 2.63
CA HIS A 110 -4.37 12.88 2.96
C HIS A 110 -4.96 12.77 4.37
N LEU A 111 -6.17 12.21 4.49
CA LEU A 111 -6.81 11.94 5.78
C LEU A 111 -6.31 10.59 6.31
N GLY A 112 -5.69 10.60 7.49
CA GLY A 112 -5.21 9.40 8.19
C GLY A 112 -6.31 8.68 8.93
N ALA A 113 -7.18 7.95 8.20
CA ALA A 113 -8.25 7.16 8.78
C ALA A 113 -8.59 5.96 7.90
N SER A 114 -8.61 4.76 8.48
CA SER A 114 -9.07 3.53 7.83
C SER A 114 -10.57 3.33 8.06
N ALA A 115 -11.38 4.34 7.75
CA ALA A 115 -12.80 4.40 8.10
C ALA A 115 -13.65 5.04 7.00
N ASN A 116 -14.94 5.16 7.29
CA ASN A 116 -15.81 6.01 6.49
C ASN A 116 -15.28 7.44 6.49
N HIS A 117 -15.23 8.06 5.31
CA HIS A 117 -14.70 9.41 5.20
C HIS A 117 -15.41 10.20 4.09
N LYS A 118 -15.25 11.51 4.17
CA LYS A 118 -15.73 12.46 3.17
C LYS A 118 -14.64 13.46 2.84
N LEU A 119 -14.43 13.66 1.56
CA LEU A 119 -13.62 14.74 1.04
C LEU A 119 -14.47 15.64 0.13
N ARG A 120 -14.14 16.93 0.12
CA ARG A 120 -14.79 17.95 -0.71
C ARG A 120 -13.76 18.93 -1.22
N ALA A 121 -13.82 19.27 -2.51
CA ALA A 121 -13.16 20.41 -3.10
C ALA A 121 -14.24 21.28 -3.75
N GLU A 122 -14.25 22.58 -3.46
CA GLU A 122 -15.30 23.51 -3.92
C GLU A 122 -14.73 24.79 -4.47
N LEU A 123 -15.27 25.24 -5.60
CA LEU A 123 -15.11 26.59 -6.12
C LEU A 123 -16.40 27.36 -5.90
N MET A 124 -16.34 28.41 -5.08
CA MET A 124 -17.50 29.23 -4.69
C MET A 124 -17.81 30.31 -5.74
N ALA A 125 -19.01 30.89 -5.65
CA ALA A 125 -19.49 31.94 -6.54
C ALA A 125 -18.64 33.22 -6.54
N ASP A 126 -17.92 33.47 -5.45
CA ASP A 126 -17.02 34.62 -5.30
C ASP A 126 -15.58 34.34 -5.77
N GLY A 127 -15.34 33.16 -6.39
CA GLY A 127 -14.05 32.77 -6.92
C GLY A 127 -13.08 32.16 -5.91
N ARG A 128 -13.44 32.09 -4.61
CA ARG A 128 -12.63 31.37 -3.62
C ARG A 128 -12.83 29.86 -3.76
N SER A 129 -11.78 29.11 -3.52
CA SER A 129 -11.84 27.64 -3.47
C SER A 129 -11.26 27.11 -2.16
N TYR A 130 -11.74 25.95 -1.75
CA TYR A 130 -11.26 25.28 -0.54
C TYR A 130 -11.42 23.75 -0.63
N VAL A 131 -10.71 23.06 0.27
CA VAL A 131 -10.84 21.61 0.50
C VAL A 131 -11.24 21.31 1.93
N GLN A 132 -11.99 20.22 2.11
CA GLN A 132 -12.41 19.71 3.41
C GLN A 132 -12.25 18.20 3.45
N PHE A 133 -11.76 17.69 4.57
CA PHE A 133 -11.62 16.26 4.84
C PHE A 133 -12.08 15.94 6.26
N GLY A 134 -12.79 14.85 6.43
CA GLY A 134 -13.22 14.39 7.73
C GLY A 134 -13.76 12.97 7.71
N GLU A 135 -13.85 12.38 8.88
CA GLU A 135 -14.55 11.11 9.08
C GLU A 135 -16.05 11.30 8.87
N LEU A 136 -16.67 10.37 8.14
CA LEU A 136 -18.10 10.35 7.91
C LEU A 136 -18.76 9.45 8.95
N LEU A 137 -19.41 10.06 9.94
CA LEU A 137 -20.11 9.36 11.00
C LEU A 137 -21.56 9.08 10.61
N PHE A 138 -22.08 7.93 11.00
CA PHE A 138 -23.50 7.66 10.91
C PHE A 138 -24.29 8.39 12.02
N PRO A 139 -25.56 8.75 11.79
CA PRO A 139 -26.40 9.34 12.84
C PRO A 139 -26.48 8.44 14.07
N GLY A 140 -26.17 9.01 15.27
CA GLY A 140 -26.17 8.28 16.53
C GLY A 140 -24.90 7.47 16.81
N GLU A 141 -23.92 7.47 15.92
CA GLU A 141 -22.64 6.79 16.12
C GLU A 141 -21.78 7.47 17.19
N VAL A 142 -21.66 8.79 17.11
CA VAL A 142 -20.97 9.61 18.10
C VAL A 142 -21.95 10.58 18.74
N VAL A 143 -22.27 10.33 20.02
CA VAL A 143 -23.17 11.15 20.84
C VAL A 143 -22.38 11.66 22.03
N LEU A 144 -22.07 12.97 22.00
CA LEU A 144 -21.30 13.61 23.07
C LEU A 144 -22.22 14.05 24.21
N GLN A 145 -22.08 13.47 25.37
CA GLN A 145 -22.72 13.95 26.60
C GLN A 145 -22.07 15.25 27.07
N SER A 146 -22.63 15.91 28.08
CA SER A 146 -22.03 17.11 28.66
C SER A 146 -20.61 16.81 29.17
N GLY A 147 -19.63 17.55 28.70
CA GLY A 147 -18.21 17.36 28.99
C GLY A 147 -17.46 16.43 28.06
N ASP A 148 -18.16 15.65 27.22
CA ASP A 148 -17.51 14.77 26.25
C ASP A 148 -16.89 15.55 25.09
N SER A 149 -15.95 14.91 24.41
CA SER A 149 -15.32 15.45 23.21
C SER A 149 -15.08 14.37 22.16
N TYR A 150 -15.03 14.80 20.91
CA TYR A 150 -14.58 14.00 19.77
C TYR A 150 -13.43 14.70 19.06
N THR A 151 -12.42 13.94 18.66
CA THR A 151 -11.26 14.42 17.90
C THR A 151 -11.27 13.78 16.52
N SER A 152 -11.18 14.59 15.48
CA SER A 152 -11.12 14.10 14.10
C SER A 152 -9.84 13.29 13.85
N PRO A 153 -9.81 12.41 12.83
CA PRO A 153 -8.57 11.92 12.27
C PRO A 153 -7.66 13.07 11.83
N VAL A 154 -6.37 12.78 11.71
CA VAL A 154 -5.36 13.75 11.25
C VAL A 154 -5.49 13.96 9.75
N LEU A 155 -5.55 15.23 9.30
CA LEU A 155 -5.35 15.60 7.91
C LEU A 155 -3.88 16.01 7.72
N TYR A 156 -3.16 15.25 6.91
CA TYR A 156 -1.79 15.54 6.50
C TYR A 156 -1.80 16.39 5.23
N VAL A 157 -1.02 17.46 5.22
CA VAL A 157 -0.95 18.42 4.12
C VAL A 157 0.50 18.64 3.73
N GLY A 158 0.80 18.52 2.43
CA GLY A 158 2.11 18.77 1.84
C GLY A 158 2.03 19.84 0.75
N TYR A 159 3.17 20.46 0.44
CA TYR A 159 3.33 21.43 -0.63
C TYR A 159 4.56 21.09 -1.48
N GLY A 160 4.37 20.92 -2.77
CA GLY A 160 5.44 20.75 -3.75
C GLY A 160 5.55 21.99 -4.64
N ASP A 161 6.76 22.49 -4.82
CA ASP A 161 7.08 23.64 -5.70
C ASP A 161 7.78 23.20 -7.01
N GLN A 162 8.16 21.94 -7.10
CA GLN A 162 8.79 21.33 -8.28
C GLN A 162 8.02 20.10 -8.74
N GLY A 163 6.71 20.26 -8.93
CA GLY A 163 5.82 19.23 -9.42
C GLY A 163 5.44 18.18 -8.39
N PHE A 164 4.69 17.18 -8.87
CA PHE A 164 4.16 16.13 -8.01
C PHE A 164 5.24 15.27 -7.36
N SER A 165 6.41 15.11 -7.99
CA SER A 165 7.50 14.33 -7.40
C SER A 165 8.04 14.99 -6.14
N SER A 166 8.15 16.32 -6.08
CA SER A 166 8.61 17.03 -4.88
C SER A 166 7.61 16.89 -3.72
N LEU A 167 6.31 16.94 -4.01
CA LEU A 167 5.27 16.67 -3.03
C LEU A 167 5.37 15.24 -2.46
N SER A 168 5.56 14.24 -3.34
CA SER A 168 5.71 12.85 -2.92
C SER A 168 6.93 12.67 -2.02
N GLN A 169 8.05 13.30 -2.34
CA GLN A 169 9.27 13.26 -1.53
C GLN A 169 9.04 13.79 -0.11
N GLN A 170 8.21 14.83 0.05
CA GLN A 170 7.83 15.32 1.39
C GLN A 170 7.08 14.25 2.19
N PHE A 171 6.02 13.65 1.61
CA PHE A 171 5.28 12.57 2.27
C PHE A 171 6.15 11.36 2.56
N HIS A 172 7.01 10.96 1.60
CA HIS A 172 7.93 9.84 1.79
C HIS A 172 8.91 10.10 2.93
N ASN A 173 9.49 11.29 2.99
CA ASN A 173 10.41 11.68 4.06
C ASN A 173 9.70 11.74 5.42
N PHE A 174 8.46 12.25 5.46
CA PHE A 174 7.64 12.26 6.67
C PHE A 174 7.36 10.82 7.15
N ILE A 175 6.93 9.95 6.26
CA ILE A 175 6.65 8.54 6.59
C ILE A 175 7.91 7.87 7.14
N ARG A 176 9.04 8.00 6.45
CA ARG A 176 10.32 7.41 6.86
C ARG A 176 10.81 7.89 8.21
N SER A 177 10.66 9.17 8.51
CA SER A 177 11.22 9.77 9.73
C SER A 177 10.27 9.81 10.92
N LYS A 178 8.95 9.78 10.70
CA LYS A 178 7.95 10.02 11.75
C LYS A 178 6.93 8.90 11.94
N VAL A 179 6.80 8.00 10.97
CA VAL A 179 5.77 6.95 10.99
C VAL A 179 6.37 5.56 11.10
N LEU A 180 7.38 5.23 10.28
CA LEU A 180 8.00 3.92 10.29
C LEU A 180 8.86 3.70 11.54
N SER A 181 8.75 2.50 12.12
CA SER A 181 9.52 2.10 13.30
C SER A 181 11.01 1.86 13.01
N HIS A 182 11.35 1.56 11.76
CA HIS A 182 12.72 1.28 11.30
C HIS A 182 12.99 1.96 9.96
N SER A 183 14.19 2.51 9.80
CA SER A 183 14.67 2.97 8.51
C SER A 183 15.04 1.78 7.61
N ALA A 184 14.93 1.96 6.28
CA ALA A 184 15.38 0.96 5.32
C ALA A 184 16.89 0.67 5.41
N GLU A 185 17.68 1.58 5.96
CA GLU A 185 19.12 1.39 6.21
C GLU A 185 19.36 0.50 7.43
N SER A 186 18.63 0.73 8.54
CA SER A 186 18.78 -0.05 9.76
C SER A 186 18.21 -1.47 9.64
N LYS A 187 17.12 -1.64 8.87
CA LYS A 187 16.46 -2.92 8.60
C LYS A 187 16.04 -2.97 7.13
N PRO A 188 16.90 -3.45 6.21
CA PRO A 188 16.56 -3.62 4.81
C PRO A 188 15.34 -4.52 4.63
N ARG A 189 14.40 -4.14 3.75
CA ARG A 189 13.20 -4.92 3.49
C ARG A 189 13.55 -6.28 2.87
N PRO A 190 13.18 -7.40 3.52
CA PRO A 190 13.52 -8.75 3.03
C PRO A 190 12.74 -9.09 1.78
N VAL A 191 13.32 -9.90 0.90
CA VAL A 191 12.60 -10.45 -0.26
C VAL A 191 11.62 -11.51 0.22
N HIS A 192 10.32 -11.32 -0.08
CA HIS A 192 9.26 -12.23 0.35
C HIS A 192 9.04 -13.38 -0.63
N TYR A 193 8.59 -14.51 -0.10
CA TYR A 193 7.80 -15.51 -0.81
C TYR A 193 6.47 -15.66 -0.08
N ASN A 194 5.36 -15.55 -0.81
CA ASN A 194 4.02 -15.79 -0.29
C ASN A 194 3.42 -17.03 -0.97
N THR A 195 2.78 -17.91 -0.20
CA THR A 195 2.28 -19.19 -0.71
C THR A 195 0.95 -19.08 -1.45
N TRP A 196 0.22 -17.93 -1.37
CA TRP A 196 -1.16 -17.84 -1.83
C TRP A 196 -1.34 -18.20 -3.32
N GLU A 197 -0.77 -17.46 -4.25
CA GLU A 197 -0.90 -17.79 -5.69
C GLU A 197 -0.05 -19.00 -6.11
N GLY A 198 0.68 -19.61 -5.19
CA GLY A 198 1.42 -20.84 -5.42
C GLY A 198 0.58 -22.10 -5.25
N ILE A 199 -0.24 -22.15 -4.18
CA ILE A 199 -0.98 -23.37 -3.83
C ILE A 199 -2.39 -23.12 -3.29
N TYR A 200 -2.80 -21.86 -3.09
CA TYR A 200 -4.09 -21.48 -2.48
C TYR A 200 -4.36 -22.28 -1.20
N PHE A 201 -5.51 -22.97 -1.11
CA PHE A 201 -5.90 -23.79 0.04
C PHE A 201 -5.33 -25.22 0.03
N ASP A 202 -4.53 -25.57 -0.98
CA ASP A 202 -3.98 -26.93 -1.12
C ASP A 202 -2.71 -27.09 -0.24
N HIS A 203 -2.91 -26.91 1.06
CA HIS A 203 -1.85 -27.02 2.05
C HIS A 203 -1.52 -28.47 2.37
N ASP A 204 -0.25 -28.80 2.28
CA ASP A 204 0.40 -30.03 2.70
C ASP A 204 1.81 -29.68 3.19
N GLU A 205 2.21 -30.17 4.36
CA GLU A 205 3.48 -29.81 5.01
C GLU A 205 4.70 -30.16 4.13
N ASP A 206 4.69 -31.33 3.47
CA ASP A 206 5.80 -31.75 2.60
C ASP A 206 5.87 -30.87 1.34
N THR A 207 4.71 -30.53 0.77
CA THR A 207 4.62 -29.57 -0.35
C THR A 207 5.18 -28.22 0.05
N LEU A 208 4.79 -27.67 1.20
CA LEU A 208 5.30 -26.37 1.69
C LEU A 208 6.81 -26.39 1.93
N LYS A 209 7.36 -27.48 2.48
CA LYS A 209 8.82 -27.68 2.61
C LYS A 209 9.51 -27.75 1.24
N ALA A 210 8.88 -28.41 0.26
CA ALA A 210 9.40 -28.45 -1.11
C ALA A 210 9.42 -27.06 -1.77
N LEU A 211 8.37 -26.24 -1.55
CA LEU A 211 8.36 -24.84 -1.99
C LEU A 211 9.49 -24.03 -1.35
N ALA A 212 9.68 -24.15 -0.02
CA ALA A 212 10.76 -23.48 0.69
C ALA A 212 12.14 -23.86 0.13
N ASN A 213 12.38 -25.15 -0.14
CA ASN A 213 13.62 -25.65 -0.77
C ASN A 213 13.84 -25.06 -2.18
N LYS A 214 12.77 -24.78 -2.92
CA LYS A 214 12.84 -24.19 -4.28
C LYS A 214 13.14 -22.70 -4.25
N VAL A 215 12.58 -21.95 -3.29
CA VAL A 215 12.71 -20.49 -3.28
C VAL A 215 13.94 -20.01 -2.53
N ALA A 216 14.46 -20.74 -1.54
CA ALA A 216 15.65 -20.37 -0.81
C ALA A 216 16.88 -20.10 -1.71
N PRO A 217 17.21 -20.98 -2.71
CA PRO A 217 18.34 -20.74 -3.62
C PRO A 217 18.16 -19.51 -4.53
N LEU A 218 16.91 -19.04 -4.75
CA LEU A 218 16.65 -17.82 -5.52
C LEU A 218 17.05 -16.56 -4.75
N GLY A 219 17.26 -16.69 -3.43
CA GLY A 219 17.64 -15.58 -2.56
C GLY A 219 16.48 -14.98 -1.76
N ILE A 220 15.37 -15.71 -1.59
CA ILE A 220 14.27 -15.33 -0.70
C ILE A 220 14.78 -15.20 0.74
N GLU A 221 14.28 -14.17 1.43
CA GLU A 221 14.68 -13.84 2.82
C GLU A 221 13.54 -14.07 3.83
N ARG A 222 12.26 -14.11 3.37
CA ARG A 222 11.09 -14.36 4.22
C ARG A 222 10.08 -15.23 3.48
N PHE A 223 9.62 -16.29 4.15
CA PHE A 223 8.59 -17.21 3.68
C PHE A 223 7.29 -16.96 4.46
N VAL A 224 6.19 -16.65 3.76
CA VAL A 224 4.89 -16.33 4.36
C VAL A 224 3.90 -17.42 4.04
N LEU A 225 3.45 -18.14 5.08
CA LEU A 225 2.35 -19.10 5.02
C LEU A 225 1.03 -18.35 4.99
N ASP A 226 0.38 -18.32 3.82
CA ASP A 226 -0.86 -17.56 3.60
C ASP A 226 -2.10 -18.38 4.06
N ASP A 227 -3.30 -17.97 3.65
CA ASP A 227 -4.59 -18.54 4.03
C ASP A 227 -4.66 -20.06 3.78
N GLY A 228 -5.14 -20.82 4.79
CA GLY A 228 -5.32 -22.27 4.66
C GLY A 228 -4.67 -23.12 5.76
N TRP A 229 -3.93 -22.53 6.71
CA TRP A 229 -3.18 -23.26 7.74
C TRP A 229 -4.02 -23.69 8.95
N PHE A 230 -5.19 -23.08 9.18
CA PHE A 230 -5.99 -23.28 10.39
C PHE A 230 -7.18 -24.22 10.18
N LYS A 231 -7.78 -24.62 11.28
CA LYS A 231 -8.80 -25.66 11.38
C LYS A 231 -9.96 -25.44 10.41
N GLY A 232 -10.25 -26.45 9.59
CA GLY A 232 -11.37 -26.46 8.65
C GLY A 232 -11.22 -25.56 7.44
N ARG A 233 -10.11 -24.83 7.29
CA ARG A 233 -9.89 -23.87 6.21
C ARG A 233 -9.34 -24.53 4.94
N ARG A 234 -10.22 -25.27 4.24
CA ARG A 234 -9.90 -25.94 2.94
C ARG A 234 -10.48 -25.19 1.74
N HIS A 235 -11.24 -24.15 1.97
CA HIS A 235 -11.87 -23.25 1.00
C HIS A 235 -12.35 -21.99 1.74
N ASP A 236 -12.78 -20.97 1.01
CA ASP A 236 -13.20 -19.67 1.54
C ASP A 236 -14.55 -19.66 2.31
N LYS A 237 -15.25 -20.80 2.42
CA LYS A 237 -16.60 -20.89 3.01
C LYS A 237 -16.61 -21.32 4.48
N ALA A 238 -15.46 -21.75 5.04
CA ALA A 238 -15.37 -22.27 6.39
C ALA A 238 -14.09 -21.83 7.10
N GLY A 239 -14.09 -21.93 8.43
CA GLY A 239 -12.91 -21.85 9.28
C GLY A 239 -12.52 -20.45 9.76
N LEU A 240 -12.90 -19.35 9.11
CA LEU A 240 -12.56 -18.02 9.63
C LEU A 240 -13.14 -17.80 11.03
N GLY A 241 -12.29 -17.42 11.97
CA GLY A 241 -12.58 -17.31 13.39
C GLY A 241 -11.91 -18.41 14.23
N ASP A 242 -11.64 -19.58 13.67
CA ASP A 242 -11.07 -20.74 14.33
C ASP A 242 -9.54 -20.79 14.14
N TRP A 243 -8.82 -19.85 14.77
CA TRP A 243 -7.38 -19.64 14.59
C TRP A 243 -6.54 -20.69 15.32
N PHE A 244 -6.82 -21.97 15.06
CA PHE A 244 -6.09 -23.12 15.59
C PHE A 244 -5.45 -23.89 14.44
N VAL A 245 -4.22 -24.36 14.63
CA VAL A 245 -3.52 -25.14 13.60
C VAL A 245 -4.36 -26.37 13.21
N ASP A 246 -4.48 -26.64 11.92
CA ASP A 246 -5.20 -27.81 11.43
C ASP A 246 -4.35 -29.08 11.62
N GLU A 247 -4.69 -29.88 12.64
CA GLU A 247 -3.97 -31.11 12.99
C GLU A 247 -4.07 -32.19 11.90
N THR A 248 -5.00 -32.07 10.95
CA THR A 248 -5.09 -33.01 9.81
C THR A 248 -4.00 -32.76 8.79
N ILE A 249 -3.48 -31.54 8.69
CA ILE A 249 -2.39 -31.13 7.80
C ILE A 249 -1.07 -31.09 8.55
N TYR A 250 -1.08 -30.57 9.78
CA TYR A 250 0.06 -30.40 10.64
C TYR A 250 -0.09 -31.22 11.93
N PRO A 251 0.05 -32.56 11.87
CA PRO A 251 -0.23 -33.42 13.01
C PRO A 251 0.64 -33.16 14.24
N GLN A 252 1.76 -32.48 14.05
CA GLN A 252 2.69 -32.10 15.11
C GLN A 252 2.80 -30.57 15.29
N GLY A 253 1.81 -29.82 14.80
CA GLY A 253 1.84 -28.35 14.78
C GLY A 253 2.72 -27.81 13.64
N LEU A 254 3.00 -26.50 13.70
CA LEU A 254 3.77 -25.80 12.66
C LEU A 254 5.30 -25.87 12.84
N ASP A 255 5.80 -26.43 13.97
CA ASP A 255 7.23 -26.45 14.27
C ASP A 255 8.05 -27.09 13.15
N GLY A 256 7.58 -28.23 12.58
CA GLY A 256 8.28 -28.93 11.52
C GLY A 256 8.49 -28.09 10.25
N LEU A 257 7.50 -27.29 9.87
CA LEU A 257 7.59 -26.36 8.75
C LEU A 257 8.44 -25.13 9.09
N ILE A 258 8.19 -24.52 10.26
CA ILE A 258 8.92 -23.31 10.71
C ILE A 258 10.40 -23.60 10.86
N ASP A 259 10.76 -24.73 11.47
CA ASP A 259 12.15 -25.13 11.65
C ASP A 259 12.85 -25.41 10.31
N HIS A 260 12.13 -26.03 9.37
CA HIS A 260 12.65 -26.26 8.03
C HIS A 260 12.95 -24.92 7.30
N VAL A 261 11.99 -23.99 7.28
CA VAL A 261 12.12 -22.69 6.62
C VAL A 261 13.24 -21.86 7.26
N THR A 262 13.26 -21.79 8.60
CA THR A 262 14.30 -21.04 9.32
C THR A 262 15.67 -21.69 9.21
N GLY A 263 15.73 -23.02 9.10
CA GLY A 263 16.95 -23.79 8.82
C GLY A 263 17.55 -23.49 7.44
N LEU A 264 16.73 -23.03 6.48
CA LEU A 264 17.17 -22.53 5.17
C LEU A 264 17.64 -21.07 5.20
N GLY A 265 17.59 -20.39 6.36
CA GLY A 265 18.02 -19.01 6.54
C GLY A 265 16.95 -17.97 6.23
N MET A 266 15.70 -18.36 6.08
CA MET A 266 14.58 -17.46 5.85
C MET A 266 13.82 -17.13 7.15
N GLU A 267 13.28 -15.91 7.25
CA GLU A 267 12.28 -15.58 8.26
C GLU A 267 10.95 -16.29 7.94
N PHE A 268 10.10 -16.50 8.97
CA PHE A 268 8.79 -17.11 8.80
C PHE A 268 7.67 -16.12 9.14
N GLY A 269 6.67 -16.03 8.26
CA GLY A 269 5.46 -15.24 8.43
C GLY A 269 4.19 -16.07 8.31
N ILE A 270 3.07 -15.52 8.82
CA ILE A 270 1.77 -16.19 8.82
C ILE A 270 0.65 -15.21 8.50
N TRP A 271 -0.42 -15.70 7.87
CA TRP A 271 -1.61 -14.92 7.52
C TRP A 271 -2.71 -15.03 8.57
N PHE A 272 -3.41 -13.93 8.81
CA PHE A 272 -4.65 -13.84 9.58
C PHE A 272 -5.66 -12.91 8.90
N GLU A 273 -6.96 -13.22 9.02
CA GLU A 273 -8.08 -12.35 8.71
C GLU A 273 -9.00 -12.22 9.93
N PRO A 274 -8.55 -11.57 11.01
CA PRO A 274 -9.17 -11.72 12.32
C PRO A 274 -10.45 -10.89 12.50
N GLU A 275 -10.72 -9.94 11.62
CA GLU A 275 -11.92 -9.11 11.67
C GLU A 275 -13.16 -9.82 11.10
N MET A 276 -12.98 -11.02 10.52
CA MET A 276 -14.01 -11.77 9.81
C MET A 276 -14.29 -13.11 10.46
N VAL A 277 -15.50 -13.63 10.20
CA VAL A 277 -15.93 -14.95 10.67
C VAL A 277 -16.77 -15.62 9.59
N ASN A 278 -16.54 -16.93 9.35
CA ASN A 278 -17.44 -17.71 8.52
C ASN A 278 -18.65 -18.20 9.32
N PRO A 279 -19.85 -18.29 8.73
CA PRO A 279 -20.97 -19.02 9.33
C PRO A 279 -20.62 -20.46 9.69
N ASP A 280 -19.78 -21.11 8.87
CA ASP A 280 -19.23 -22.43 9.13
C ASP A 280 -17.88 -22.31 9.85
N SER A 281 -17.93 -21.94 11.12
CA SER A 281 -16.83 -21.95 12.07
C SER A 281 -17.35 -22.32 13.47
N ASP A 282 -16.47 -22.83 14.31
CA ASP A 282 -16.81 -23.09 15.72
C ASP A 282 -17.07 -21.80 16.46
N LEU A 283 -16.32 -20.73 16.15
CA LEU A 283 -16.54 -19.41 16.74
C LEU A 283 -17.95 -18.89 16.47
N TYR A 284 -18.41 -18.92 15.22
CA TYR A 284 -19.75 -18.41 14.91
C TYR A 284 -20.87 -19.29 15.47
N ARG A 285 -20.68 -20.62 15.53
CA ARG A 285 -21.64 -21.52 16.19
C ARG A 285 -21.76 -21.25 17.70
N ALA A 286 -20.66 -20.88 18.35
CA ALA A 286 -20.63 -20.56 19.77
C ALA A 286 -21.14 -19.14 20.07
N HIS A 287 -20.83 -18.18 19.19
CA HIS A 287 -21.07 -16.75 19.40
C HIS A 287 -21.61 -16.04 18.14
N PRO A 288 -22.80 -16.41 17.64
CA PRO A 288 -23.39 -15.75 16.48
C PRO A 288 -23.69 -14.25 16.73
N GLU A 289 -23.86 -13.86 18.00
CA GLU A 289 -24.06 -12.47 18.44
C GLU A 289 -22.81 -11.60 18.33
N TRP A 290 -21.63 -12.17 18.10
CA TRP A 290 -20.39 -11.41 17.93
C TRP A 290 -20.22 -10.81 16.55
N ALA A 291 -21.03 -11.21 15.56
CA ALA A 291 -21.03 -10.59 14.25
C ALA A 291 -21.84 -9.28 14.26
N LEU A 292 -21.39 -8.29 13.47
CA LEU A 292 -22.12 -7.03 13.29
C LEU A 292 -23.51 -7.31 12.73
N GLN A 293 -24.55 -6.99 13.51
CA GLN A 293 -25.96 -7.20 13.18
C GLN A 293 -26.85 -6.31 14.02
N THR A 294 -28.07 -6.10 13.55
CA THR A 294 -29.14 -5.49 14.35
C THR A 294 -30.28 -6.50 14.50
N GLU A 295 -31.06 -6.37 15.58
CA GLU A 295 -32.08 -7.35 16.00
C GLU A 295 -33.04 -7.80 14.88
N ASN A 296 -33.39 -6.89 13.96
CA ASN A 296 -34.39 -7.15 12.92
C ASN A 296 -33.83 -7.21 11.49
N ASN A 297 -32.52 -7.15 11.32
CA ASN A 297 -31.88 -7.23 10.02
C ASN A 297 -30.96 -8.44 9.95
N PRO A 298 -31.19 -9.36 9.03
CA PRO A 298 -30.32 -10.50 8.84
C PRO A 298 -28.92 -10.04 8.38
N HIS A 299 -27.93 -10.84 8.69
CA HIS A 299 -26.58 -10.66 8.14
C HIS A 299 -26.61 -10.63 6.61
N VAL A 300 -25.83 -9.75 6.03
CA VAL A 300 -25.56 -9.75 4.59
C VAL A 300 -24.21 -10.46 4.37
N PRO A 301 -24.21 -11.71 3.93
CA PRO A 301 -22.97 -12.41 3.62
C PRO A 301 -22.31 -11.80 2.39
N PHE A 302 -21.02 -11.61 2.45
CA PHE A 302 -20.19 -11.24 1.31
C PHE A 302 -18.89 -12.05 1.39
N ARG A 303 -18.47 -12.69 0.30
CA ARG A 303 -17.37 -13.67 0.29
C ARG A 303 -17.53 -14.80 1.34
N ASN A 304 -18.76 -15.25 1.58
CA ASN A 304 -19.10 -16.30 2.55
C ASN A 304 -18.74 -15.99 4.00
N GLN A 305 -18.56 -14.71 4.37
CA GLN A 305 -18.13 -14.31 5.71
C GLN A 305 -18.94 -13.13 6.25
N TYR A 306 -18.91 -12.98 7.57
CA TYR A 306 -19.47 -11.86 8.33
C TYR A 306 -18.34 -11.06 8.97
N VAL A 307 -18.65 -9.82 9.38
CA VAL A 307 -17.73 -8.94 10.11
C VAL A 307 -17.97 -9.10 11.59
N LEU A 308 -16.91 -9.32 12.37
CA LEU A 308 -16.99 -9.32 13.84
C LEU A 308 -17.17 -7.91 14.39
N ASP A 309 -17.95 -7.76 15.45
CA ASP A 309 -18.17 -6.49 16.16
C ASP A 309 -16.99 -6.20 17.10
N LEU A 310 -15.98 -5.49 16.61
CA LEU A 310 -14.83 -5.08 17.43
C LEU A 310 -15.19 -4.02 18.49
N THR A 311 -16.39 -3.43 18.45
CA THR A 311 -16.86 -2.57 19.54
C THR A 311 -17.25 -3.38 20.78
N ASN A 312 -17.40 -4.70 20.64
CA ASN A 312 -17.55 -5.63 21.75
C ASN A 312 -16.17 -6.00 22.32
N PRO A 313 -15.84 -5.64 23.58
CA PRO A 313 -14.55 -5.95 24.16
C PRO A 313 -14.26 -7.46 24.30
N GLU A 314 -15.28 -8.31 24.39
CA GLU A 314 -15.11 -9.78 24.44
C GLU A 314 -14.55 -10.32 23.11
N VAL A 315 -14.99 -9.76 22.00
CA VAL A 315 -14.48 -10.10 20.66
C VAL A 315 -13.02 -9.70 20.54
N VAL A 316 -12.68 -8.47 20.95
CA VAL A 316 -11.29 -7.97 20.89
C VAL A 316 -10.38 -8.83 21.78
N GLU A 317 -10.83 -9.22 22.97
CA GLU A 317 -10.03 -10.05 23.88
C GLU A 317 -9.85 -11.48 23.35
N TYR A 318 -10.88 -12.05 22.75
CA TYR A 318 -10.78 -13.34 22.06
C TYR A 318 -9.72 -13.29 20.95
N LEU A 319 -9.82 -12.30 20.05
CA LEU A 319 -8.87 -12.14 18.93
C LEU A 319 -7.44 -11.92 19.41
N TYR A 320 -7.26 -11.03 20.41
CA TYR A 320 -5.96 -10.82 21.01
C TYR A 320 -5.38 -12.13 21.56
N LYS A 321 -6.20 -12.89 22.29
CA LYS A 321 -5.77 -14.17 22.87
C LYS A 321 -5.36 -15.17 21.81
N VAL A 322 -6.20 -15.43 20.81
CA VAL A 322 -5.89 -16.48 19.81
C VAL A 322 -4.68 -16.12 18.95
N ILE A 323 -4.50 -14.86 18.57
CA ILE A 323 -3.31 -14.41 17.83
C ILE A 323 -2.05 -14.56 18.70
N THR A 324 -2.10 -14.08 19.96
CA THR A 324 -0.93 -14.17 20.85
C THR A 324 -0.63 -15.58 21.28
N ASP A 325 -1.62 -16.48 21.38
CA ASP A 325 -1.39 -17.89 21.68
C ASP A 325 -0.62 -18.59 20.53
N VAL A 326 -0.95 -18.30 19.27
CA VAL A 326 -0.17 -18.77 18.11
C VAL A 326 1.27 -18.24 18.16
N LEU A 327 1.45 -16.94 18.40
CA LEU A 327 2.79 -16.34 18.45
C LEU A 327 3.63 -16.86 19.64
N LYS A 328 3.01 -17.20 20.77
CA LYS A 328 3.68 -17.83 21.92
C LYS A 328 4.04 -19.28 21.64
N ALA A 329 3.14 -20.03 20.99
CA ALA A 329 3.42 -21.42 20.61
C ALA A 329 4.55 -21.51 19.57
N TYR A 330 4.62 -20.53 18.66
CA TYR A 330 5.59 -20.50 17.55
C TYR A 330 6.43 -19.22 17.54
N PRO A 331 7.37 -19.05 18.47
CA PRO A 331 8.09 -17.78 18.68
C PRO A 331 9.05 -17.39 17.54
N LYS A 332 9.28 -18.26 16.56
CA LYS A 332 10.03 -17.94 15.34
C LYS A 332 9.19 -17.23 14.27
N ILE A 333 7.88 -17.09 14.46
CA ILE A 333 7.05 -16.24 13.59
C ILE A 333 7.46 -14.79 13.83
N SER A 334 7.93 -14.12 12.78
CA SER A 334 8.41 -12.74 12.80
C SER A 334 7.57 -11.79 11.96
N TYR A 335 6.51 -12.29 11.33
CA TYR A 335 5.68 -11.50 10.43
C TYR A 335 4.23 -12.00 10.39
N ILE A 336 3.29 -11.06 10.34
CA ILE A 336 1.87 -11.30 10.13
C ILE A 336 1.39 -10.54 8.89
N LYS A 337 0.73 -11.24 7.96
CA LYS A 337 -0.13 -10.61 6.96
C LYS A 337 -1.54 -10.52 7.54
N TRP A 338 -1.96 -9.30 7.88
CA TRP A 338 -3.26 -9.00 8.48
C TRP A 338 -4.24 -8.57 7.40
N ASP A 339 -5.22 -9.40 7.12
CA ASP A 339 -6.14 -9.24 6.00
C ASP A 339 -7.57 -8.87 6.46
N MET A 340 -8.35 -8.35 5.50
CA MET A 340 -9.78 -8.06 5.63
C MET A 340 -10.45 -8.12 4.25
N ASN A 341 -11.14 -9.21 3.94
CA ASN A 341 -11.55 -9.51 2.57
C ASN A 341 -13.01 -9.15 2.23
N ARG A 342 -13.59 -8.16 2.89
CA ARG A 342 -14.92 -7.65 2.52
C ARG A 342 -15.16 -6.22 2.97
N ASP A 343 -16.17 -5.58 2.38
CA ASP A 343 -16.72 -4.32 2.86
C ASP A 343 -17.66 -4.56 4.06
N VAL A 344 -17.78 -3.57 4.95
CA VAL A 344 -18.75 -3.58 6.03
C VAL A 344 -20.08 -3.08 5.52
N ASN A 345 -20.92 -4.01 5.01
CA ASN A 345 -22.22 -3.68 4.44
C ASN A 345 -23.32 -3.51 5.50
N HIS A 346 -23.08 -3.95 6.72
CA HIS A 346 -24.00 -3.84 7.85
C HIS A 346 -23.29 -3.10 9.00
N PRO A 347 -23.49 -1.77 9.12
CA PRO A 347 -22.73 -0.95 10.08
C PRO A 347 -23.26 -1.00 11.52
N GLY A 348 -24.39 -1.65 11.78
CA GLY A 348 -25.06 -1.67 13.08
C GLY A 348 -24.65 -2.84 13.96
N ASN A 349 -24.61 -2.61 15.27
CA ASN A 349 -24.44 -3.64 16.29
C ASN A 349 -25.76 -4.01 16.99
N LEU A 350 -25.75 -5.01 17.87
CA LEU A 350 -26.93 -5.47 18.62
C LEU A 350 -27.55 -4.41 19.54
N GLN A 351 -26.78 -3.38 19.91
CA GLN A 351 -27.28 -2.24 20.66
C GLN A 351 -28.05 -1.24 19.78
N GLY A 352 -28.21 -1.53 18.49
CA GLY A 352 -28.88 -0.68 17.52
C GLY A 352 -28.09 0.59 17.17
N LYS A 353 -26.77 0.59 17.38
CA LYS A 353 -25.88 1.72 17.09
C LYS A 353 -24.97 1.40 15.90
N PRO A 354 -24.63 2.38 15.06
CA PRO A 354 -23.55 2.24 14.10
C PRO A 354 -22.20 2.02 14.83
N ALA A 355 -21.34 1.21 14.25
CA ALA A 355 -20.11 0.74 14.89
C ALA A 355 -18.82 1.14 14.15
N MET A 356 -18.89 1.90 13.04
CA MET A 356 -17.75 2.08 12.14
C MET A 356 -16.57 2.82 12.74
N HIS A 357 -16.83 3.91 13.47
CA HIS A 357 -15.80 4.65 14.22
C HIS A 357 -15.16 3.77 15.29
N GLY A 358 -15.99 3.08 16.08
CA GLY A 358 -15.52 2.16 17.13
C GLY A 358 -14.74 0.98 16.57
N GLN A 359 -15.16 0.45 15.42
CA GLN A 359 -14.51 -0.66 14.72
C GLN A 359 -13.06 -0.30 14.35
N MET A 360 -12.85 0.88 13.74
CA MET A 360 -11.51 1.38 13.39
C MET A 360 -10.63 1.58 14.63
N ALA A 361 -11.16 2.24 15.67
CA ALA A 361 -10.40 2.50 16.90
C ALA A 361 -10.00 1.20 17.62
N ALA A 362 -10.92 0.23 17.66
CA ALA A 362 -10.67 -1.08 18.27
C ALA A 362 -9.63 -1.90 17.48
N LEU A 363 -9.68 -1.83 16.14
CA LEU A 363 -8.67 -2.46 15.28
C LEU A 363 -7.27 -1.94 15.57
N TYR A 364 -7.09 -0.62 15.60
CA TYR A 364 -5.78 -0.01 15.91
C TYR A 364 -5.28 -0.44 17.29
N GLY A 365 -6.15 -0.38 18.30
CA GLY A 365 -5.82 -0.83 19.64
C GLY A 365 -5.46 -2.32 19.74
N LEU A 366 -6.11 -3.18 18.96
CA LEU A 366 -5.81 -4.60 18.91
C LEU A 366 -4.43 -4.85 18.29
N ILE A 367 -4.13 -4.22 17.14
CA ILE A 367 -2.83 -4.32 16.48
C ILE A 367 -1.71 -3.83 17.42
N ASP A 368 -1.89 -2.68 18.05
CA ASP A 368 -0.91 -2.12 19.00
C ASP A 368 -0.65 -3.05 20.18
N ARG A 369 -1.70 -3.68 20.72
CA ARG A 369 -1.57 -4.67 21.82
C ARG A 369 -0.76 -5.89 21.36
N VAL A 370 -1.01 -6.40 20.16
CA VAL A 370 -0.27 -7.54 19.59
C VAL A 370 1.21 -7.16 19.41
N LYS A 371 1.50 -6.00 18.81
CA LYS A 371 2.88 -5.51 18.62
C LYS A 371 3.59 -5.25 19.95
N ALA A 372 2.91 -4.71 20.96
CA ALA A 372 3.49 -4.49 22.28
C ALA A 372 3.84 -5.80 23.00
N ALA A 373 3.03 -6.86 22.82
CA ALA A 373 3.30 -8.18 23.38
C ALA A 373 4.38 -8.96 22.60
N HIS A 374 4.53 -8.68 21.30
CA HIS A 374 5.44 -9.36 20.38
C HIS A 374 6.20 -8.35 19.51
N SER A 375 7.07 -7.55 20.12
CA SER A 375 7.78 -6.41 19.49
C SER A 375 8.69 -6.78 18.31
N GLY A 376 9.03 -8.07 18.14
CA GLY A 376 9.80 -8.57 17.00
C GLY A 376 8.95 -8.91 15.77
N VAL A 377 7.61 -8.85 15.86
CA VAL A 377 6.71 -9.22 14.78
C VAL A 377 6.35 -7.98 13.94
N GLU A 378 6.63 -8.02 12.66
CA GLU A 378 6.16 -7.03 11.68
C GLU A 378 4.74 -7.38 11.21
N ILE A 379 3.92 -6.36 10.96
CA ILE A 379 2.54 -6.55 10.48
C ILE A 379 2.37 -5.85 9.13
N GLU A 380 1.86 -6.60 8.15
CA GLU A 380 1.39 -6.07 6.87
C GLU A 380 -0.11 -5.80 6.93
N SER A 381 -0.53 -4.60 6.50
CA SER A 381 -1.94 -4.31 6.23
C SER A 381 -2.31 -4.81 4.85
N CYS A 382 -3.14 -5.85 4.80
CA CYS A 382 -3.87 -6.27 3.62
C CYS A 382 -5.37 -6.01 3.82
N CYS A 383 -6.07 -5.66 2.75
CA CYS A 383 -7.52 -5.56 2.79
C CYS A 383 -8.09 -5.82 1.39
N SER A 384 -8.17 -7.09 0.99
CA SER A 384 -8.34 -7.47 -0.41
C SER A 384 -7.37 -6.66 -1.28
N GLY A 385 -6.08 -6.79 -1.05
CA GLY A 385 -5.09 -5.88 -1.64
C GLY A 385 -5.09 -4.50 -0.98
N GLY A 386 -5.19 -3.46 -1.79
CA GLY A 386 -5.01 -2.05 -1.42
C GLY A 386 -6.22 -1.36 -0.77
N GLY A 387 -7.20 -2.10 -0.25
CA GLY A 387 -8.41 -1.52 0.35
C GLY A 387 -8.21 -0.83 1.70
N ARG A 388 -7.00 -0.89 2.29
CA ARG A 388 -6.64 -0.21 3.55
C ARG A 388 -5.19 0.27 3.50
N VAL A 389 -4.95 1.26 2.65
CA VAL A 389 -3.66 1.92 2.46
C VAL A 389 -3.82 3.39 2.80
N ASP A 390 -3.44 3.78 4.01
CA ASP A 390 -3.58 5.15 4.52
C ASP A 390 -2.64 5.43 5.71
N LEU A 391 -2.49 6.70 6.07
CA LEU A 391 -1.73 7.14 7.23
C LEU A 391 -2.46 6.95 8.58
N GLY A 392 -3.63 6.33 8.60
CA GLY A 392 -4.30 5.87 9.81
C GLY A 392 -3.76 4.51 10.24
N ILE A 393 -3.66 3.55 9.31
CA ILE A 393 -3.19 2.19 9.62
C ILE A 393 -1.65 2.07 9.64
N LEU A 394 -0.93 2.86 8.84
CA LEU A 394 0.53 2.72 8.73
C LEU A 394 1.30 2.93 10.04
N PRO A 395 0.88 3.82 10.98
CA PRO A 395 1.52 3.90 12.30
C PRO A 395 1.43 2.61 13.13
N HIS A 396 0.46 1.74 12.84
CA HIS A 396 0.21 0.48 13.52
C HIS A 396 0.84 -0.73 12.83
N THR A 397 1.21 -0.58 11.53
CA THR A 397 1.73 -1.65 10.67
C THR A 397 3.09 -1.27 10.09
N ASP A 398 3.70 -2.16 9.31
CA ASP A 398 5.07 -1.95 8.82
C ASP A 398 5.13 -1.86 7.28
N ARG A 399 4.08 -2.33 6.58
CA ARG A 399 3.90 -2.23 5.14
C ARG A 399 2.46 -2.48 4.72
N PHE A 400 2.16 -2.25 3.44
CA PHE A 400 0.88 -2.58 2.80
C PHE A 400 1.05 -3.69 1.77
N TRP A 401 0.02 -4.55 1.63
CA TRP A 401 -0.21 -5.26 0.39
C TRP A 401 -0.93 -4.32 -0.57
N THR A 402 -0.22 -3.83 -1.59
CA THR A 402 -0.66 -2.69 -2.41
C THR A 402 -1.83 -3.05 -3.33
N SER A 403 -1.88 -4.29 -3.81
CA SER A 403 -2.94 -4.82 -4.66
C SER A 403 -2.86 -6.33 -4.76
N ASP A 404 -4.02 -7.00 -4.88
CA ASP A 404 -4.08 -8.43 -5.22
C ASP A 404 -3.74 -8.71 -6.70
N SER A 405 -3.66 -7.67 -7.55
CA SER A 405 -3.15 -7.86 -8.91
C SER A 405 -1.63 -8.00 -8.89
N ASN A 406 -1.12 -9.14 -9.35
CA ASN A 406 0.29 -9.37 -9.65
C ASN A 406 0.61 -9.22 -11.15
N ASP A 407 -0.32 -8.69 -11.94
CA ASP A 407 -0.08 -8.31 -13.34
C ASP A 407 0.88 -7.12 -13.39
N ALA A 408 2.05 -7.31 -14.01
CA ALA A 408 3.09 -6.29 -14.02
C ALA A 408 2.66 -4.99 -14.72
N LEU A 409 1.81 -5.06 -15.75
CA LEU A 409 1.34 -3.85 -16.44
C LEU A 409 0.36 -3.06 -15.58
N ASP A 410 -0.57 -3.74 -14.88
CA ASP A 410 -1.48 -3.09 -13.96
C ASP A 410 -0.71 -2.51 -12.77
N ARG A 411 0.29 -3.24 -12.25
CA ARG A 411 1.16 -2.81 -11.15
C ARG A 411 1.96 -1.54 -11.46
N LEU A 412 2.35 -1.31 -12.70
CA LEU A 412 3.00 -0.05 -13.09
C LEU A 412 2.13 1.16 -12.72
N TYR A 413 0.84 1.11 -12.97
CA TYR A 413 -0.09 2.20 -12.67
C TYR A 413 -0.52 2.21 -11.20
N ILE A 414 -0.77 1.05 -10.61
CA ILE A 414 -1.13 0.92 -9.18
C ILE A 414 0.01 1.47 -8.29
N GLN A 415 1.25 1.02 -8.53
CA GLN A 415 2.42 1.48 -7.77
C GLN A 415 2.72 2.96 -8.03
N ARG A 416 2.56 3.44 -9.30
CA ARG A 416 2.68 4.85 -9.62
C ARG A 416 1.69 5.70 -8.82
N GLY A 417 0.40 5.31 -8.80
CA GLY A 417 -0.64 6.04 -8.07
C GLY A 417 -0.41 6.01 -6.54
N CYS A 418 -0.05 4.85 -5.98
CA CYS A 418 0.28 4.73 -4.56
C CYS A 418 1.48 5.60 -4.16
N SER A 419 2.48 5.73 -5.06
CA SER A 419 3.71 6.49 -4.82
C SER A 419 3.52 8.01 -4.72
N TYR A 420 2.34 8.55 -4.98
CA TYR A 420 2.09 9.97 -4.70
C TYR A 420 2.15 10.31 -3.22
N PHE A 421 1.78 9.35 -2.36
CA PHE A 421 1.78 9.54 -0.90
C PHE A 421 2.72 8.59 -0.17
N PHE A 422 2.95 7.37 -0.67
CA PHE A 422 3.66 6.33 0.06
C PHE A 422 4.99 5.95 -0.60
N PRO A 423 6.07 5.78 0.19
CA PRO A 423 7.37 5.35 -0.33
C PRO A 423 7.37 3.86 -0.69
N SER A 424 8.28 3.48 -1.57
CA SER A 424 8.35 2.13 -2.15
C SER A 424 8.58 1.01 -1.13
N GLU A 425 9.30 1.28 -0.04
CA GLU A 425 9.59 0.29 0.99
C GLU A 425 8.38 -0.19 1.79
N VAL A 426 7.24 0.52 1.71
CA VAL A 426 5.97 0.09 2.32
C VAL A 426 5.00 -0.52 1.32
N MET A 427 5.31 -0.48 0.03
CA MET A 427 4.47 -1.01 -1.04
C MET A 427 4.87 -2.44 -1.39
N GLY A 428 4.14 -3.45 -0.91
CA GLY A 428 4.33 -4.83 -1.32
C GLY A 428 4.16 -5.01 -2.84
N ALA A 429 5.17 -5.60 -3.50
CA ALA A 429 5.18 -5.83 -4.94
C ALA A 429 5.76 -7.20 -5.25
N HIS A 430 4.92 -8.12 -5.72
CA HIS A 430 5.33 -9.50 -5.96
C HIS A 430 5.40 -9.83 -7.46
N VAL A 431 6.32 -10.70 -7.80
CA VAL A 431 6.36 -11.37 -9.10
C VAL A 431 5.34 -12.51 -9.06
N GLY A 432 4.22 -12.32 -9.74
CA GLY A 432 3.13 -13.30 -9.80
C GLY A 432 3.37 -14.41 -10.84
N PRO A 433 2.39 -15.33 -11.03
CA PRO A 433 2.45 -16.40 -12.03
C PRO A 433 2.63 -15.88 -13.46
N ARG A 434 3.11 -16.75 -14.35
CA ARG A 434 3.27 -16.43 -15.79
C ARG A 434 1.92 -16.03 -16.40
N ASP A 435 0.89 -16.80 -16.10
CA ASP A 435 -0.49 -16.49 -16.44
C ASP A 435 -1.14 -15.85 -15.22
N CYS A 436 -1.31 -14.53 -15.27
CA CYS A 436 -1.85 -13.77 -14.13
C CYS A 436 -3.28 -14.20 -13.82
N HIS A 437 -3.57 -14.60 -12.59
CA HIS A 437 -4.87 -15.09 -12.17
C HIS A 437 -5.97 -14.03 -12.25
N ILE A 438 -5.62 -12.75 -12.12
CA ILE A 438 -6.59 -11.63 -12.16
C ILE A 438 -6.94 -11.22 -13.57
N THR A 439 -5.95 -11.13 -14.47
CA THR A 439 -6.14 -10.56 -15.82
C THR A 439 -6.11 -11.60 -16.93
N GLY A 440 -5.59 -12.79 -16.67
CA GLY A 440 -5.32 -13.81 -17.68
C GLY A 440 -4.19 -13.45 -18.65
N ARG A 441 -3.44 -12.36 -18.41
CA ARG A 441 -2.29 -11.99 -19.26
C ARG A 441 -1.14 -12.93 -18.98
N ASN A 442 -0.44 -13.30 -20.06
CA ASN A 442 0.84 -13.99 -20.02
C ASN A 442 1.95 -12.97 -20.25
N LEU A 443 2.77 -12.70 -19.25
CA LEU A 443 3.83 -11.70 -19.31
C LEU A 443 5.22 -12.34 -19.14
N PRO A 444 6.25 -11.87 -19.88
CA PRO A 444 7.62 -12.30 -19.68
C PRO A 444 8.10 -12.10 -18.24
N ILE A 445 8.96 -13.02 -17.78
CA ILE A 445 9.51 -12.94 -16.40
C ILE A 445 10.33 -11.67 -16.19
N GLU A 446 10.96 -11.16 -17.24
CA GLU A 446 11.79 -9.96 -17.20
C GLU A 446 10.99 -8.72 -16.82
N ILE A 447 9.80 -8.49 -17.39
CA ILE A 447 8.98 -7.33 -17.00
C ILE A 447 8.32 -7.54 -15.65
N ARG A 448 7.86 -8.77 -15.33
CA ARG A 448 7.29 -9.07 -14.00
C ARG A 448 8.30 -8.76 -12.89
N SER A 449 9.54 -9.19 -13.06
CA SER A 449 10.64 -8.95 -12.12
C SER A 449 11.04 -7.48 -12.03
N ALA A 450 11.16 -6.79 -13.17
CA ALA A 450 11.55 -5.38 -13.22
C ALA A 450 10.55 -4.48 -12.49
N VAL A 451 9.25 -4.76 -12.59
CA VAL A 451 8.21 -3.97 -11.92
C VAL A 451 8.20 -4.22 -10.41
N ALA A 452 8.35 -5.48 -9.99
CA ALA A 452 8.39 -5.83 -8.57
C ALA A 452 9.63 -5.27 -7.84
N LEU A 453 10.75 -5.10 -8.54
CA LEU A 453 12.01 -4.58 -8.00
C LEU A 453 11.88 -3.18 -7.37
N PHE A 454 10.94 -2.37 -7.84
CA PHE A 454 10.76 -0.99 -7.37
C PHE A 454 9.74 -0.83 -6.23
N GLY A 455 9.28 -1.93 -5.64
CA GLY A 455 8.52 -1.96 -4.40
C GLY A 455 9.27 -2.74 -3.32
N HIS A 456 8.57 -3.17 -2.26
CA HIS A 456 9.07 -4.19 -1.34
C HIS A 456 8.90 -5.56 -2.03
N MET A 457 9.95 -6.00 -2.69
CA MET A 457 9.93 -7.12 -3.63
C MET A 457 9.60 -8.45 -2.97
N GLY A 458 8.82 -9.26 -3.68
CA GLY A 458 8.56 -10.64 -3.34
C GLY A 458 8.21 -11.48 -4.57
N ILE A 459 7.91 -12.75 -4.32
CA ILE A 459 7.43 -13.73 -5.30
C ILE A 459 6.16 -14.37 -4.76
N GLU A 460 5.17 -14.57 -5.60
CA GLU A 460 3.90 -15.21 -5.27
C GLU A 460 3.43 -16.04 -6.46
N MET A 461 3.95 -17.26 -6.55
CA MET A 461 3.63 -18.25 -7.60
C MET A 461 4.11 -19.63 -7.17
N ASP A 462 3.75 -20.68 -7.92
CA ASP A 462 4.33 -22.00 -7.72
C ASP A 462 5.76 -22.05 -8.30
N PRO A 463 6.81 -22.12 -7.47
CA PRO A 463 8.19 -22.14 -7.96
C PRO A 463 8.58 -23.47 -8.64
N ARG A 464 7.73 -24.50 -8.55
CA ARG A 464 7.96 -25.80 -9.21
C ARG A 464 7.72 -25.72 -10.72
N GLU A 465 6.93 -24.73 -11.17
CA GLU A 465 6.62 -24.45 -12.59
C GLU A 465 7.67 -23.59 -13.30
N LEU A 466 8.64 -23.07 -12.57
CA LEU A 466 9.68 -22.21 -13.14
C LEU A 466 10.62 -22.99 -14.07
N THR A 467 10.80 -22.50 -15.28
CA THR A 467 11.86 -22.96 -16.17
C THR A 467 13.25 -22.54 -15.66
N GLU A 468 14.30 -23.17 -16.13
CA GLU A 468 15.69 -22.79 -15.78
C GLU A 468 15.99 -21.33 -16.13
N HIS A 469 15.45 -20.83 -17.26
CA HIS A 469 15.56 -19.43 -17.63
C HIS A 469 14.89 -18.50 -16.61
N GLU A 470 13.65 -18.81 -16.22
CA GLU A 470 12.91 -18.00 -15.25
C GLU A 470 13.57 -18.02 -13.87
N GLN A 471 14.10 -19.16 -13.42
CA GLN A 471 14.86 -19.26 -12.18
C GLN A 471 16.10 -18.35 -12.23
N LYS A 472 16.86 -18.36 -13.34
CA LYS A 472 18.01 -17.47 -13.51
C LYS A 472 17.60 -16.01 -13.44
N VAL A 473 16.57 -15.61 -14.22
CA VAL A 473 16.10 -14.22 -14.27
C VAL A 473 15.62 -13.74 -12.90
N LEU A 474 14.87 -14.56 -12.16
CA LEU A 474 14.46 -14.22 -10.79
C LEU A 474 15.64 -14.06 -9.84
N THR A 475 16.62 -14.95 -9.89
CA THR A 475 17.83 -14.87 -9.06
C THR A 475 18.62 -13.58 -9.36
N ASP A 476 18.74 -13.22 -10.64
CA ASP A 476 19.41 -11.99 -11.05
C ASP A 476 18.63 -10.75 -10.58
N ALA A 477 17.29 -10.75 -10.71
CA ALA A 477 16.44 -9.66 -10.24
C ALA A 477 16.49 -9.48 -8.72
N ILE A 478 16.45 -10.58 -7.95
CA ILE A 478 16.58 -10.54 -6.49
C ILE A 478 17.95 -10.01 -6.09
N SER A 479 19.01 -10.41 -6.78
CA SER A 479 20.36 -9.90 -6.54
C SER A 479 20.43 -8.40 -6.85
N LEU A 480 19.81 -7.95 -7.93
CA LEU A 480 19.72 -6.55 -8.31
C LEU A 480 18.92 -5.74 -7.27
N TYR A 481 17.78 -6.25 -6.81
CA TYR A 481 17.01 -5.64 -5.74
C TYR A 481 17.84 -5.48 -4.46
N LYS A 482 18.50 -6.53 -3.99
CA LYS A 482 19.35 -6.47 -2.79
C LYS A 482 20.48 -5.46 -2.94
N LYS A 483 21.05 -5.33 -4.13
CA LYS A 483 22.10 -4.37 -4.43
C LYS A 483 21.62 -2.92 -4.37
N TYR A 484 20.40 -2.63 -4.87
CA TYR A 484 19.91 -1.27 -5.06
C TYR A 484 18.73 -0.88 -4.16
N ARG A 485 18.23 -1.78 -3.29
CA ARG A 485 17.11 -1.46 -2.38
C ARG A 485 17.40 -0.29 -1.44
N HIS A 486 18.66 -0.01 -1.13
CA HIS A 486 19.05 1.17 -0.36
C HIS A 486 18.72 2.48 -1.08
N ILE A 487 18.77 2.51 -2.42
CA ILE A 487 18.40 3.68 -3.23
C ILE A 487 16.87 3.73 -3.40
N THR A 488 16.22 2.62 -3.77
CA THR A 488 14.78 2.60 -3.99
C THR A 488 14.00 2.87 -2.71
N HIS A 489 14.51 2.47 -1.55
CA HIS A 489 13.86 2.62 -0.24
C HIS A 489 14.34 3.83 0.57
N GLY A 490 15.49 4.40 0.26
CA GLY A 490 16.04 5.56 0.98
C GLY A 490 16.14 6.84 0.15
N GLY A 491 16.21 6.70 -1.17
CA GLY A 491 16.38 7.81 -2.11
C GLY A 491 15.09 8.58 -2.38
N ASP A 492 15.23 9.61 -3.19
CA ASP A 492 14.14 10.44 -3.69
C ASP A 492 13.57 9.88 -5.00
N LEU A 493 12.24 9.74 -5.05
CA LEU A 493 11.52 9.33 -6.25
C LEU A 493 11.33 10.51 -7.21
N PHE A 494 11.61 10.27 -8.49
CA PHE A 494 11.32 11.16 -9.60
C PHE A 494 10.47 10.41 -10.64
N ARG A 495 9.19 10.77 -10.75
CA ARG A 495 8.35 10.30 -11.84
C ARG A 495 8.53 11.23 -13.03
N MET A 496 8.42 10.69 -14.24
CA MET A 496 8.31 11.48 -15.48
C MET A 496 6.85 11.49 -15.93
N ASP A 497 6.48 12.51 -16.68
CA ASP A 497 5.12 12.62 -17.21
C ASP A 497 4.78 11.40 -18.07
N ASP A 498 3.55 10.93 -17.91
CA ASP A 498 3.01 9.80 -18.63
C ASP A 498 2.68 10.23 -20.07
N ASP A 499 3.12 9.42 -21.05
CA ASP A 499 2.80 9.59 -22.48
C ASP A 499 1.78 8.56 -22.98
N GLY A 500 1.18 7.77 -22.07
CA GLY A 500 0.21 6.71 -22.36
C GLY A 500 0.82 5.46 -23.01
N MET A 501 2.10 5.47 -23.35
CA MET A 501 2.80 4.36 -23.99
C MET A 501 3.89 3.76 -23.11
N ASN A 502 4.47 4.59 -22.24
CA ASN A 502 5.63 4.23 -21.44
C ASN A 502 5.51 4.78 -20.01
N VAL A 503 5.79 3.95 -19.03
CA VAL A 503 5.89 4.39 -17.62
C VAL A 503 7.35 4.56 -17.24
N LYS A 504 7.71 5.77 -16.81
CA LYS A 504 9.10 6.20 -16.56
C LYS A 504 9.23 6.80 -15.17
N PHE A 505 10.24 6.37 -14.43
CA PHE A 505 10.57 6.92 -13.11
C PHE A 505 11.98 6.52 -12.69
N GLY A 506 12.48 7.12 -11.62
CA GLY A 506 13.76 6.74 -11.03
C GLY A 506 13.85 7.15 -9.57
N TYR A 507 14.83 6.59 -8.91
CA TYR A 507 15.22 6.93 -7.54
C TYR A 507 16.66 7.40 -7.53
N VAL A 508 16.94 8.47 -6.81
CA VAL A 508 18.27 9.04 -6.65
C VAL A 508 18.61 9.10 -5.17
N SER A 509 19.83 8.67 -4.81
CA SER A 509 20.32 8.75 -3.43
C SER A 509 20.31 10.20 -2.93
N LYS A 510 20.15 10.41 -1.62
CA LYS A 510 20.07 11.75 -1.01
C LYS A 510 21.30 12.61 -1.28
N ASP A 511 22.49 11.99 -1.36
CA ASP A 511 23.76 12.63 -1.69
C ASP A 511 24.01 12.81 -3.20
N LYS A 512 23.07 12.31 -4.02
CA LYS A 512 23.14 12.32 -5.48
C LYS A 512 24.39 11.64 -6.05
N GLN A 513 24.87 10.61 -5.36
CA GLN A 513 26.00 9.81 -5.84
C GLN A 513 25.54 8.68 -6.77
N GLU A 514 24.38 8.13 -6.52
CA GLU A 514 23.83 7.00 -7.25
C GLU A 514 22.36 7.20 -7.60
N GLY A 515 21.92 6.60 -8.70
CA GLY A 515 20.50 6.55 -9.06
C GLY A 515 20.18 5.29 -9.83
N ILE A 516 18.92 4.88 -9.75
CA ILE A 516 18.36 3.75 -10.49
C ILE A 516 17.08 4.20 -11.19
N PHE A 517 16.95 3.93 -12.48
CA PHE A 517 15.89 4.45 -13.33
C PHE A 517 15.25 3.34 -14.16
N ALA A 518 13.93 3.38 -14.27
CA ALA A 518 13.14 2.44 -15.03
C ALA A 518 12.44 3.10 -16.22
N TYR A 519 12.52 2.44 -17.38
CA TYR A 519 11.72 2.71 -18.56
C TYR A 519 10.94 1.46 -18.92
N ASN A 520 9.61 1.54 -18.85
CA ASN A 520 8.74 0.41 -19.12
C ASN A 520 7.91 0.71 -20.36
N SER A 521 8.13 -0.06 -21.45
CA SER A 521 7.32 0.00 -22.67
C SER A 521 6.04 -0.81 -22.46
N VAL A 522 4.90 -0.12 -22.39
CA VAL A 522 3.59 -0.76 -22.15
C VAL A 522 2.92 -1.13 -23.47
N THR A 523 2.90 -0.19 -24.42
CA THR A 523 2.30 -0.35 -25.73
C THR A 523 3.29 0.04 -26.83
N GLU A 524 2.96 -0.26 -28.08
CA GLU A 524 3.75 0.18 -29.22
C GLU A 524 3.78 1.71 -29.33
N THR A 525 4.97 2.23 -29.67
CA THR A 525 5.09 3.66 -29.99
C THR A 525 4.52 3.96 -31.38
N VAL A 526 3.74 5.04 -31.48
CA VAL A 526 3.27 5.57 -32.76
C VAL A 526 4.30 6.46 -33.47
N ARG A 527 5.47 6.65 -32.87
CA ARG A 527 6.56 7.45 -33.38
C ARG A 527 7.68 6.54 -33.90
N THR A 528 8.46 7.02 -34.85
CA THR A 528 9.64 6.29 -35.37
C THR A 528 10.64 5.98 -34.24
N THR A 529 10.76 6.87 -33.26
CA THR A 529 11.57 6.69 -32.07
C THR A 529 10.79 7.10 -30.83
N PRO A 530 10.99 6.45 -29.65
CA PRO A 530 10.38 6.89 -28.41
C PRO A 530 10.89 8.28 -28.01
N ASN A 531 10.16 8.93 -27.09
CA ASN A 531 10.62 10.17 -26.48
C ASN A 531 11.96 9.92 -25.76
N ARG A 532 12.78 10.97 -25.65
CA ARG A 532 14.01 10.92 -24.85
C ARG A 532 13.70 10.56 -23.41
N PHE A 533 14.60 9.84 -22.81
CA PHE A 533 14.56 9.52 -21.37
C PHE A 533 15.46 10.49 -20.63
N TYR A 534 14.89 11.15 -19.61
CA TYR A 534 15.57 12.13 -18.78
C TYR A 534 15.88 11.53 -17.41
N PHE A 535 17.11 11.68 -16.94
CA PHE A 535 17.55 11.17 -15.64
C PHE A 535 17.34 12.27 -14.57
N ALA A 536 16.10 12.45 -14.12
CA ALA A 536 15.74 13.50 -13.20
C ALA A 536 16.39 13.35 -11.81
N GLY A 537 16.62 14.46 -11.12
CA GLY A 537 17.08 14.50 -9.73
C GLY A 537 18.58 14.43 -9.51
N LEU A 538 19.39 14.33 -10.56
CA LEU A 538 20.85 14.32 -10.47
C LEU A 538 21.39 15.70 -10.07
N ASP A 539 22.68 15.78 -9.75
CA ASP A 539 23.41 17.03 -9.57
C ASP A 539 23.96 17.52 -10.91
N ALA A 540 23.54 18.70 -11.36
CA ALA A 540 23.95 19.24 -12.66
C ALA A 540 25.48 19.35 -12.81
N ASN A 541 26.20 19.57 -11.71
CA ASN A 541 27.65 19.81 -11.68
C ASN A 541 28.49 18.53 -11.56
N LYS A 542 27.86 17.39 -11.25
CA LYS A 542 28.58 16.12 -11.15
C LYS A 542 28.67 15.43 -12.52
N GLN A 543 29.70 14.59 -12.64
CA GLN A 543 29.85 13.69 -13.78
C GLN A 543 29.35 12.30 -13.39
N TYR A 544 28.63 11.63 -14.29
CA TYR A 544 28.03 10.33 -14.05
C TYR A 544 28.38 9.34 -15.17
N THR A 545 28.62 8.10 -14.78
CA THR A 545 28.58 6.96 -15.67
C THR A 545 27.16 6.40 -15.72
N ILE A 546 26.76 5.84 -16.87
CA ILE A 546 25.46 5.19 -17.07
C ILE A 546 25.71 3.73 -17.42
N GLU A 547 24.95 2.83 -16.81
CA GLU A 547 24.99 1.41 -17.08
C GLU A 547 23.56 0.86 -17.19
N ARG A 548 23.26 0.09 -18.25
CA ARG A 548 22.04 -0.69 -18.31
C ARG A 548 22.25 -1.99 -17.53
N VAL A 549 21.50 -2.16 -16.44
CA VAL A 549 21.61 -3.32 -15.54
C VAL A 549 20.49 -4.35 -15.76
N TRP A 550 19.46 -4.01 -16.57
CA TRP A 550 18.34 -4.89 -16.86
C TRP A 550 17.71 -4.60 -18.23
N PRO A 551 17.24 -5.63 -18.99
CA PRO A 551 17.54 -7.06 -18.79
C PRO A 551 18.97 -7.39 -19.23
N GLU A 552 19.47 -8.59 -18.89
CA GLU A 552 20.78 -9.07 -19.36
C GLU A 552 20.83 -9.11 -20.89
N LYS A 553 19.80 -9.69 -21.50
CA LYS A 553 19.63 -9.74 -22.96
C LYS A 553 18.46 -8.88 -23.37
N LEU A 554 18.72 -7.86 -24.17
CA LEU A 554 17.69 -6.99 -24.71
C LEU A 554 17.23 -7.49 -26.06
N LYS A 555 15.89 -7.65 -26.19
CA LYS A 555 15.23 -7.81 -27.48
C LYS A 555 14.69 -6.44 -27.89
N GLU A 556 15.26 -5.87 -28.90
CA GLU A 556 14.89 -4.56 -29.42
C GLU A 556 14.37 -4.65 -30.85
N TYR A 557 13.50 -3.71 -31.25
CA TYR A 557 12.99 -3.59 -32.60
C TYR A 557 14.00 -2.86 -33.50
N THR A 558 14.56 -1.76 -32.97
CA THR A 558 15.58 -0.94 -33.64
C THR A 558 16.68 -0.59 -32.64
N PRO A 559 17.96 -0.91 -32.94
CA PRO A 559 19.09 -0.53 -32.10
C PRO A 559 19.14 0.98 -31.84
N SER A 560 19.60 1.35 -30.66
CA SER A 560 19.77 2.74 -30.24
C SER A 560 21.25 3.07 -30.10
N ILE A 561 21.57 4.33 -30.40
CA ILE A 561 22.87 4.91 -30.07
C ILE A 561 23.20 4.87 -28.59
N LEU A 562 22.20 4.75 -27.71
CA LEU A 562 22.37 4.63 -26.25
C LEU A 562 23.23 3.42 -25.88
N GLN A 563 23.08 2.29 -26.60
CA GLN A 563 23.92 1.11 -26.37
C GLN A 563 25.41 1.39 -26.63
N GLN A 564 25.70 2.38 -27.47
CA GLN A 564 27.07 2.82 -27.77
C GLN A 564 27.58 3.81 -26.70
N THR A 565 26.72 4.28 -25.82
CA THR A 565 27.04 5.27 -24.78
C THR A 565 27.14 4.66 -23.37
N GLU A 566 26.83 3.39 -23.21
CA GLU A 566 27.07 2.67 -21.95
C GLU A 566 28.55 2.75 -21.56
N GLY A 567 28.80 3.13 -20.29
CA GLY A 567 30.14 3.35 -19.78
C GLY A 567 30.75 4.73 -20.11
N HIS A 568 30.11 5.56 -20.92
CA HIS A 568 30.54 6.94 -21.14
C HIS A 568 30.17 7.85 -19.97
N VAL A 569 30.91 8.93 -19.83
CA VAL A 569 30.71 9.95 -18.80
C VAL A 569 29.92 11.12 -19.32
N PHE A 570 28.88 11.52 -18.59
CA PHE A 570 28.02 12.66 -18.90
C PHE A 570 27.87 13.55 -17.67
N SER A 571 27.72 14.88 -17.89
CA SER A 571 27.31 15.74 -16.78
C SER A 571 25.86 15.46 -16.40
N GLY A 572 25.52 15.65 -15.11
CA GLY A 572 24.13 15.54 -14.65
C GLY A 572 23.21 16.50 -15.39
N GLU A 573 23.71 17.71 -15.76
CA GLU A 573 22.95 18.66 -16.56
C GLU A 573 22.54 18.08 -17.91
N VAL A 574 23.46 17.45 -18.66
CA VAL A 574 23.16 16.80 -19.94
C VAL A 574 22.15 15.67 -19.76
N LEU A 575 22.29 14.85 -18.73
CA LEU A 575 21.38 13.75 -18.45
C LEU A 575 19.96 14.23 -18.11
N MET A 576 19.84 15.33 -17.37
CA MET A 576 18.55 15.87 -16.95
C MET A 576 17.86 16.70 -18.03
N GLN A 577 18.61 17.50 -18.81
CA GLN A 577 18.02 18.45 -19.75
C GLN A 577 17.98 17.93 -21.19
N TYR A 578 19.00 17.23 -21.63
CA TYR A 578 19.06 16.67 -22.97
C TYR A 578 18.56 15.21 -23.01
N GLY A 579 18.84 14.45 -21.96
CA GLY A 579 18.44 13.05 -21.84
C GLY A 579 19.08 12.15 -22.90
N MET A 580 18.62 10.91 -22.96
CA MET A 580 19.15 9.86 -23.82
C MET A 580 18.05 9.32 -24.75
N GLN A 581 18.40 9.04 -26.00
CA GLN A 581 17.52 8.38 -26.94
C GLN A 581 17.52 6.88 -26.69
N LEU A 582 16.38 6.34 -26.29
CA LEU A 582 16.21 4.91 -26.08
C LEU A 582 15.95 4.14 -27.40
N PRO A 583 16.20 2.83 -27.43
CA PRO A 583 15.81 1.98 -28.55
C PRO A 583 14.29 1.89 -28.70
N VAL A 584 13.82 1.53 -29.89
CA VAL A 584 12.43 1.11 -30.06
C VAL A 584 12.31 -0.32 -29.55
N LEU A 585 11.53 -0.48 -28.49
CA LEU A 585 11.32 -1.75 -27.80
C LEU A 585 10.03 -2.41 -28.27
N PHE A 586 9.98 -3.72 -28.15
CA PHE A 586 8.71 -4.42 -28.15
C PHE A 586 7.91 -4.03 -26.91
N PRO A 587 6.56 -3.99 -26.99
CA PRO A 587 5.73 -3.82 -25.80
C PRO A 587 6.06 -4.85 -24.71
N GLN A 588 5.71 -4.54 -23.47
CA GLN A 588 5.95 -5.40 -22.32
C GLN A 588 7.46 -5.64 -22.06
N THR A 589 8.27 -4.63 -22.32
CA THR A 589 9.72 -4.65 -22.09
C THR A 589 10.10 -3.56 -21.08
N ALA A 590 10.92 -3.91 -20.10
CA ALA A 590 11.45 -2.98 -19.11
C ALA A 590 12.97 -2.83 -19.29
N LEU A 591 13.47 -1.60 -19.22
CA LEU A 591 14.90 -1.28 -19.10
C LEU A 591 15.15 -0.67 -17.73
N ILE A 592 16.22 -1.11 -17.07
CA ILE A 592 16.70 -0.46 -15.84
C ILE A 592 18.13 0.02 -16.08
N TYR A 593 18.34 1.30 -15.81
CA TYR A 593 19.62 1.97 -15.85
C TYR A 593 20.06 2.39 -14.46
N THR A 594 21.35 2.31 -14.19
CA THR A 594 21.96 2.93 -13.02
C THR A 594 22.87 4.06 -13.48
N VAL A 595 22.95 5.08 -12.62
CA VAL A 595 23.92 6.18 -12.77
C VAL A 595 24.78 6.24 -11.53
N LYS A 596 26.07 6.51 -11.69
CA LYS A 596 27.01 6.65 -10.60
C LYS A 596 27.91 7.85 -10.82
N ALA A 597 28.01 8.73 -9.81
CA ALA A 597 28.93 9.86 -9.82
C ALA A 597 30.39 9.39 -9.76
N LEU A 598 31.28 10.13 -10.45
CA LEU A 598 32.71 9.91 -10.46
C LEU A 598 33.42 10.61 -9.30
#